data_9910808e96201847ceeb39a1521fbc99
#
_entry.id   9910808e96201847ceeb39a1521fbc99
#
_cell.length_a   1.000
_cell.length_b   1.000
_cell.length_c   1.000
_cell.angle_alpha   90.00
_cell.angle_beta   90.00
_cell.angle_gamma   90.00
#
_symmetry.space_group_name_H-M   'P 1'
#
loop_
_entity.id
_entity.type
_entity.pdbx_description
1 polymer ?
#
loop_
_entity_poly.entity_id
_entity_poly.type
_entity_poly.pdbx_seq_one_letter_code
_entity_poly.pdbx_strand_id
1 'polypeptide(L)'
;MMNVKDAVKAAIQQVSDLFELDENSNVGLEEVVYTDNPAGWNITVGFSRPWDRPQPGIVTALQALHPTRQYRVVKILENGDIHSVTMRQEK
;
A
#
# COMPACT_ATOMS: atom_id res chain seq x y z
N MET A 1 12.35 -0.71 -20.28
CA MET A 1 12.29 0.08 -19.03
C MET A 1 10.83 0.15 -18.56
N MET A 2 10.63 -0.09 -17.27
CA MET A 2 9.30 -0.04 -16.67
C MET A 2 8.80 1.40 -16.57
N ASN A 3 7.53 1.62 -16.87
CA ASN A 3 6.95 2.95 -16.64
C ASN A 3 6.20 2.98 -15.31
N VAL A 4 5.76 4.17 -14.91
CA VAL A 4 5.14 4.35 -13.59
C VAL A 4 3.85 3.54 -13.44
N LYS A 5 3.07 3.39 -14.51
CA LYS A 5 1.84 2.59 -14.45
C LYS A 5 2.15 1.14 -14.17
N ASP A 6 3.16 0.60 -14.82
CA ASP A 6 3.57 -0.78 -14.60
C ASP A 6 4.11 -0.96 -13.17
N ALA A 7 4.85 0.03 -12.69
CA ALA A 7 5.39 0.00 -11.33
C ALA A 7 4.25 0.00 -10.31
N VAL A 8 3.23 0.83 -10.51
CA VAL A 8 2.07 0.87 -9.61
C VAL A 8 1.34 -0.47 -9.61
N LYS A 9 1.11 -1.06 -10.77
CA LYS A 9 0.45 -2.36 -10.85
C LYS A 9 1.26 -3.44 -10.15
N ALA A 10 2.57 -3.44 -10.35
CA ALA A 10 3.45 -4.40 -9.69
C ALA A 10 3.44 -4.24 -8.17
N ALA A 11 3.42 -2.99 -7.70
CA ALA A 11 3.39 -2.71 -6.27
C ALA A 11 2.08 -3.19 -5.63
N ILE A 12 0.96 -2.91 -6.27
CA ILE A 12 -0.35 -3.34 -5.78
C ILE A 12 -0.41 -4.86 -5.75
N GLN A 13 0.07 -5.51 -6.81
CA GLN A 13 0.08 -6.97 -6.86
C GLN A 13 0.97 -7.56 -5.78
N GLN A 14 2.14 -6.98 -5.55
CA GLN A 14 3.07 -7.46 -4.54
C GLN A 14 2.46 -7.37 -3.13
N VAL A 15 1.85 -6.24 -2.81
CA VAL A 15 1.22 -6.06 -1.50
C VAL A 15 0.04 -7.00 -1.35
N SER A 16 -0.77 -7.14 -2.40
CA SER A 16 -1.92 -8.04 -2.37
C SER A 16 -1.49 -9.49 -2.13
N ASP A 17 -0.41 -9.92 -2.77
CA ASP A 17 0.09 -11.29 -2.60
C ASP A 17 0.71 -11.50 -1.23
N LEU A 18 1.53 -10.55 -0.76
CA LEU A 18 2.22 -10.70 0.52
C LEU A 18 1.26 -10.72 1.71
N PHE A 19 0.21 -9.93 1.64
CA PHE A 19 -0.75 -9.80 2.76
C PHE A 19 -2.04 -10.54 2.49
N GLU A 20 -2.11 -11.34 1.42
CA GLU A 20 -3.26 -12.15 1.07
C GLU A 20 -4.55 -11.34 1.02
N LEU A 21 -4.47 -10.21 0.33
CA LEU A 21 -5.58 -9.28 0.23
C LEU A 21 -6.56 -9.72 -0.85
N ASP A 22 -7.83 -9.37 -0.67
CA ASP A 22 -8.87 -9.67 -1.64
C ASP A 22 -9.58 -8.37 -2.04
N GLU A 23 -10.66 -8.51 -2.81
CA GLU A 23 -11.41 -7.36 -3.32
C GLU A 23 -12.05 -6.54 -2.20
N ASN A 24 -12.23 -7.12 -1.02
CA ASN A 24 -12.82 -6.42 0.12
C ASN A 24 -11.79 -5.61 0.91
N SER A 25 -10.53 -5.68 0.52
CA SER A 25 -9.45 -5.02 1.24
C SER A 25 -9.25 -3.57 0.83
N ASN A 26 -9.98 -3.09 -0.16
CA ASN A 26 -9.89 -1.70 -0.63
C ASN A 26 -8.46 -1.28 -0.93
N VAL A 27 -7.75 -2.13 -1.67
CA VAL A 27 -6.36 -1.88 -2.02
C VAL A 27 -6.29 -0.76 -3.06
N GLY A 28 -5.40 0.19 -2.82
CA GLY A 28 -5.25 1.28 -3.77
C GLY A 28 -3.94 2.03 -3.63
N LEU A 29 -3.65 2.82 -4.64
CA LEU A 29 -2.49 3.67 -4.66
C LEU A 29 -2.74 4.90 -3.80
N GLU A 30 -1.79 5.20 -2.90
CA GLU A 30 -1.86 6.39 -2.06
C GLU A 30 -0.86 7.45 -2.51
N GLU A 31 0.33 7.01 -2.89
CA GLU A 31 1.39 7.95 -3.27
C GLU A 31 2.42 7.25 -4.13
N VAL A 32 3.01 7.99 -5.07
CA VAL A 32 4.14 7.49 -5.83
C VAL A 32 5.19 8.60 -5.92
N VAL A 33 6.44 8.23 -5.64
CA VAL A 33 7.56 9.16 -5.67
C VAL A 33 8.71 8.51 -6.44
N TYR A 34 9.23 9.21 -7.43
CA TYR A 34 10.41 8.74 -8.14
C TYR A 34 11.67 9.04 -7.35
N THR A 35 12.61 8.11 -7.35
CA THR A 35 13.90 8.28 -6.68
C THR A 35 15.04 8.05 -7.66
N ASP A 36 16.18 8.69 -7.41
CA ASP A 36 17.33 8.62 -8.32
C ASP A 36 18.40 7.62 -7.89
N ASN A 37 18.51 7.32 -6.61
CA ASN A 37 19.63 6.51 -6.12
C ASN A 37 19.16 5.57 -5.00
N PRO A 38 18.80 4.34 -5.35
CA PRO A 38 18.76 3.77 -6.71
C PRO A 38 17.56 4.28 -7.50
N ALA A 39 17.69 4.32 -8.82
CA ALA A 39 16.62 4.79 -9.69
C ALA A 39 15.41 3.87 -9.63
N GLY A 40 14.23 4.46 -9.41
CA GLY A 40 13.00 3.69 -9.27
C GLY A 40 11.90 4.51 -8.66
N TRP A 41 10.92 3.83 -8.07
CA TRP A 41 9.76 4.47 -7.45
C TRP A 41 9.52 3.94 -6.05
N ASN A 42 9.15 4.84 -5.15
CA ASN A 42 8.57 4.46 -3.86
C ASN A 42 7.07 4.61 -4.00
N ILE A 43 6.37 3.49 -3.91
CA ILE A 43 4.93 3.46 -4.16
C ILE A 43 4.22 3.07 -2.86
N THR A 44 3.41 3.98 -2.35
CA THR A 44 2.66 3.73 -1.13
C THR A 44 1.30 3.15 -1.50
N VAL A 45 1.05 1.93 -1.02
CA VAL A 45 -0.19 1.21 -1.25
C VAL A 45 -0.95 1.15 0.06
N GLY A 46 -2.21 1.53 0.02
CA GLY A 46 -3.09 1.47 1.19
C GLY A 46 -4.08 0.34 1.07
N PHE A 47 -4.47 -0.24 2.19
CA PHE A 47 -5.49 -1.29 2.22
C PHE A 47 -6.12 -1.38 3.60
N SER A 48 -7.28 -2.03 3.69
CA SER A 48 -7.97 -2.29 4.94
C SER A 48 -8.35 -3.76 4.98
N ARG A 49 -7.93 -4.44 6.05
CA ARG A 49 -8.32 -5.84 6.24
C ARG A 49 -9.55 -5.90 7.13
N PRO A 50 -10.32 -7.01 7.09
CA PRO A 50 -11.54 -7.10 7.91
C PRO A 50 -11.30 -6.81 9.40
N TRP A 51 -10.16 -7.26 9.92
CA TRP A 51 -9.85 -7.04 11.33
C TRP A 51 -9.31 -5.64 11.62
N ASP A 52 -9.05 -4.84 10.58
CA ASP A 52 -8.64 -3.45 10.75
C ASP A 52 -9.86 -2.52 10.81
N ARG A 53 -11.04 -3.04 10.51
CA ARG A 53 -12.26 -2.24 10.46
C ARG A 53 -12.91 -2.13 11.84
N PRO A 54 -13.59 -1.01 12.10
CA PRO A 54 -14.33 -0.89 13.36
C PRO A 54 -15.34 -2.02 13.54
N GLN A 55 -15.45 -2.50 14.76
CA GLN A 55 -16.42 -3.54 15.08
C GLN A 55 -17.79 -2.89 15.33
N PRO A 56 -18.88 -3.51 14.82
CA PRO A 56 -20.21 -2.95 15.06
C PRO A 56 -20.60 -3.10 16.52
N GLY A 57 -21.46 -2.22 16.98
CA GLY A 57 -22.02 -2.27 18.32
C GLY A 57 -21.32 -1.38 19.30
N ILE A 58 -20.16 -1.77 19.74
CA ILE A 58 -19.40 -1.00 20.74
C ILE A 58 -18.64 0.14 20.11
N VAL A 59 -18.45 0.07 18.82
CA VAL A 59 -17.64 1.04 18.11
C VAL A 59 -18.23 2.43 18.24
N THR A 60 -17.41 3.35 18.69
CA THR A 60 -17.83 4.73 18.80
C THR A 60 -17.92 5.36 17.42
N ALA A 61 -18.70 6.42 17.32
CA ALA A 61 -18.77 7.21 16.09
C ALA A 61 -17.38 7.71 15.70
N LEU A 62 -16.51 7.89 16.68
CA LEU A 62 -15.16 8.35 16.44
C LEU A 62 -14.37 7.35 15.59
N GLN A 63 -14.49 6.07 15.91
CA GLN A 63 -13.79 5.03 15.15
C GLN A 63 -14.35 4.90 13.75
N ALA A 64 -15.66 5.10 13.59
CA ALA A 64 -16.27 5.08 12.27
C ALA A 64 -15.79 6.23 11.39
N LEU A 65 -15.49 7.37 12.01
CA LEU A 65 -14.96 8.53 11.29
C LEU A 65 -13.50 8.42 10.94
N HIS A 66 -12.77 7.53 11.62
CA HIS A 66 -11.33 7.32 11.41
C HIS A 66 -11.05 5.85 11.14
N PRO A 67 -11.50 5.35 9.99
CA PRO A 67 -11.26 3.96 9.67
C PRO A 67 -9.77 3.66 9.63
N THR A 68 -9.39 2.56 10.22
CA THR A 68 -8.00 2.13 10.25
C THR A 68 -7.60 1.61 8.88
N ARG A 69 -6.54 2.19 8.34
CA ARG A 69 -6.03 1.78 7.05
C ARG A 69 -4.54 1.50 7.20
N GLN A 70 -4.10 0.42 6.59
CA GLN A 70 -2.69 0.05 6.60
C GLN A 70 -2.00 0.59 5.36
N TYR A 71 -0.73 0.92 5.50
CA TYR A 71 0.06 1.44 4.39
C TYR A 71 1.38 0.69 4.29
N ARG A 72 1.79 0.42 3.06
CA ARG A 72 3.08 -0.20 2.80
C ARG A 72 3.75 0.57 1.67
N VAL A 73 5.05 0.76 1.79
CA VAL A 73 5.85 1.41 0.75
C VAL A 73 6.62 0.35 0.01
N VAL A 74 6.35 0.24 -1.29
CA VAL A 74 7.03 -0.70 -2.15
C VAL A 74 8.08 0.07 -2.95
N LYS A 75 9.34 -0.32 -2.79
CA LYS A 75 10.43 0.23 -3.59
C LYS A 75 10.63 -0.64 -4.81
N ILE A 76 10.35 -0.10 -5.98
CA ILE A 76 10.52 -0.81 -7.25
C ILE A 76 11.58 -0.11 -8.07
N LEU A 77 12.57 -0.86 -8.49
CA LEU A 77 13.66 -0.33 -9.32
C LEU A 77 13.20 -0.20 -10.77
N GLU A 78 13.89 0.64 -11.53
CA GLU A 78 13.51 0.88 -12.93
C GLU A 78 13.54 -0.38 -13.79
N ASN A 79 14.32 -1.38 -13.40
CA ASN A 79 14.36 -2.65 -14.10
C ASN A 79 13.19 -3.60 -13.73
N GLY A 80 12.34 -3.17 -12.81
CA GLY A 80 11.19 -3.94 -12.39
C GLY A 80 11.39 -4.77 -11.13
N ASP A 81 12.61 -4.81 -10.58
CA ASP A 81 12.86 -5.58 -9.37
C ASP A 81 12.22 -4.92 -8.14
N ILE A 82 11.63 -5.75 -7.30
CA ILE A 82 11.10 -5.29 -6.02
C ILE A 82 12.27 -5.22 -5.04
N HIS A 83 12.61 -4.02 -4.63
CA HIS A 83 13.72 -3.80 -3.72
C HIS A 83 13.32 -4.01 -2.26
N SER A 84 12.17 -3.50 -1.87
CA SER A 84 11.71 -3.62 -0.49
C SER A 84 10.22 -3.35 -0.39
N VAL A 85 9.63 -3.89 0.68
CA VAL A 85 8.26 -3.55 1.10
C VAL A 85 8.37 -3.20 2.57
N THR A 86 8.07 -1.96 2.92
CA THR A 86 8.23 -1.46 4.29
C THR A 86 6.97 -0.76 4.75
N MET A 87 6.89 -0.56 6.05
CA MET A 87 5.80 0.22 6.61
C MET A 87 6.06 1.69 6.36
N ARG A 88 4.99 2.43 6.08
CA ARG A 88 5.10 3.87 5.95
C ARG A 88 5.44 4.45 7.32
N GLN A 89 6.48 5.27 7.35
CA GLN A 89 6.87 5.92 8.58
C GLN A 89 6.07 7.20 8.76
N GLU A 90 5.51 7.35 9.93
CA GLU A 90 4.80 8.56 10.31
C GLU A 90 5.68 9.36 11.25
N LYS A 91 5.66 10.64 11.06
CA LYS A 91 6.39 11.55 11.94
C LYS A 91 5.47 12.18 12.95
#